data_f0cc437807d224eac2f7a7c00c54380b
#
_entry.id   f0cc437807d224eac2f7a7c00c54380b
#
_cell.length_a   1.000
_cell.length_b   1.000
_cell.length_c   1.000
_cell.angle_alpha   90.00
_cell.angle_beta   90.00
_cell.angle_gamma   90.00
#
_symmetry.space_group_name_H-M   'P 1'
#
loop_
_entity.id
_entity.type
_entity.pdbx_description
1 polymer ?
#
loop_
_entity_poly.entity_id
_entity_poly.type
_entity_poly.pdbx_seq_one_letter_code
_entity_poly.pdbx_strand_id
1 'polypeptide(L)'
;EDTLSDQMEYLLASEASCCGKLLMSKVSTIPADQLSQREESIIAHLNRSLEYIGCRRRFSSADMVTKEWDALTADDMNKLMTSGYRSESYVKMFSQEDIRSMTHYFMHIRIKEALLPQVIKGIFADEKCGHIYRIKGFTQDDKGGWLKINALSDKLEIAPIDDGQTVFIVIGDNVDRAQVDKHFTEYNTDPEYVSI
;
A
#
# COMPACT_ATOMS: atom_id res chain seq x y z
N GLU A 1 -12.87 -4.54 9.98
CA GLU A 1 -12.23 -4.88 8.69
C GLU A 1 -12.55 -3.75 7.73
N ASP A 2 -11.53 -2.99 7.35
CA ASP A 2 -11.68 -2.01 6.27
C ASP A 2 -12.02 -2.81 5.01
N THR A 3 -13.21 -2.59 4.50
CA THR A 3 -13.62 -3.16 3.21
C THR A 3 -12.81 -2.46 2.14
N LEU A 4 -12.08 -3.23 1.35
CA LEU A 4 -11.40 -2.70 0.18
C LEU A 4 -12.44 -2.17 -0.81
N SER A 5 -12.10 -1.13 -1.57
CA SER A 5 -12.94 -0.68 -2.67
C SER A 5 -12.97 -1.69 -3.80
N ASP A 6 -13.95 -1.57 -4.69
CA ASP A 6 -14.07 -2.43 -5.87
C ASP A 6 -12.82 -2.39 -6.76
N GLN A 7 -12.16 -1.22 -6.86
CA GLN A 7 -10.92 -1.07 -7.60
C GLN A 7 -9.76 -1.81 -6.93
N MET A 8 -9.64 -1.71 -5.59
CA MET A 8 -8.60 -2.43 -4.84
C MET A 8 -8.84 -3.95 -4.85
N GLU A 9 -10.09 -4.39 -4.70
CA GLU A 9 -10.46 -5.80 -4.84
C GLU A 9 -10.10 -6.34 -6.23
N TYR A 10 -10.44 -5.57 -7.26
CA TYR A 10 -10.10 -5.91 -8.64
C TYR A 10 -8.58 -5.99 -8.84
N LEU A 11 -7.83 -5.00 -8.36
CA LEU A 11 -6.37 -4.99 -8.49
C LEU A 11 -5.75 -6.20 -7.81
N LEU A 12 -6.13 -6.47 -6.55
CA LEU A 12 -5.68 -7.63 -5.80
C LEU A 12 -5.99 -8.95 -6.52
N ALA A 13 -7.22 -9.10 -6.99
CA ALA A 13 -7.66 -10.30 -7.69
C ALA A 13 -6.95 -10.48 -9.05
N SER A 14 -6.79 -9.41 -9.82
CA SER A 14 -6.13 -9.46 -11.13
C SER A 14 -4.65 -9.85 -11.01
N GLU A 15 -3.93 -9.32 -10.03
CA GLU A 15 -2.55 -9.71 -9.73
C GLU A 15 -2.48 -11.17 -9.24
N ALA A 16 -3.35 -11.54 -8.31
CA ALA A 16 -3.42 -12.90 -7.79
C ALA A 16 -3.76 -13.92 -8.87
N SER A 17 -4.59 -13.57 -9.87
CA SER A 17 -4.97 -14.49 -10.96
C SER A 17 -3.77 -15.05 -11.72
N CYS A 18 -2.71 -14.26 -11.83
CA CYS A 18 -1.52 -14.58 -12.63
C CYS A 18 -0.35 -15.14 -11.81
N CYS A 19 -0.35 -14.99 -10.48
CA CYS A 19 0.81 -15.41 -9.67
C CYS A 19 0.89 -16.92 -9.47
N GLY A 20 2.10 -17.48 -9.41
CA GLY A 20 2.33 -18.91 -9.15
C GLY A 20 2.13 -19.30 -7.70
N LYS A 21 2.62 -18.47 -6.76
CA LYS A 21 2.54 -18.64 -5.31
C LYS A 21 2.22 -17.31 -4.63
N LEU A 22 1.68 -17.39 -3.43
CA LEU A 22 1.49 -16.28 -2.53
C LEU A 22 2.59 -16.31 -1.45
N LEU A 23 3.13 -15.15 -1.13
CA LEU A 23 4.04 -14.98 0.01
C LEU A 23 3.42 -14.02 1.02
N MET A 24 3.10 -14.53 2.20
CA MET A 24 2.62 -13.72 3.30
C MET A 24 3.81 -13.13 4.07
N SER A 25 4.00 -11.83 4.00
CA SER A 25 5.04 -11.10 4.71
C SER A 25 4.59 -10.57 6.07
N LYS A 26 5.55 -10.15 6.93
CA LYS A 26 5.27 -9.59 8.27
C LYS A 26 4.52 -10.55 9.20
N VAL A 27 4.84 -11.81 9.10
CA VAL A 27 4.19 -12.89 9.87
C VAL A 27 4.39 -12.70 11.39
N SER A 28 5.55 -12.15 11.79
CA SER A 28 5.87 -11.81 13.19
C SER A 28 4.93 -10.80 13.85
N THR A 29 4.17 -10.04 13.05
CA THR A 29 3.18 -9.09 13.58
C THR A 29 1.87 -9.78 13.98
N ILE A 30 1.72 -11.06 13.67
CA ILE A 30 0.52 -11.87 13.94
C ILE A 30 0.83 -12.84 15.08
N PRO A 31 -0.02 -12.91 16.13
CA PRO A 31 0.11 -13.93 17.17
C PRO A 31 0.16 -15.33 16.57
N ALA A 32 1.07 -16.18 17.07
CA ALA A 32 1.30 -17.50 16.49
C ALA A 32 0.04 -18.41 16.50
N ASP A 33 -0.81 -18.25 17.49
CA ASP A 33 -2.09 -18.97 17.63
C ASP A 33 -3.16 -18.50 16.64
N GLN A 34 -2.98 -17.31 16.01
CA GLN A 34 -3.90 -16.72 15.04
C GLN A 34 -3.42 -16.87 13.59
N LEU A 35 -2.19 -17.35 13.40
CA LEU A 35 -1.56 -17.36 12.08
C LEU A 35 -2.33 -18.22 11.08
N SER A 36 -2.72 -19.43 11.46
CA SER A 36 -3.49 -20.34 10.59
C SER A 36 -4.86 -19.76 10.22
N GLN A 37 -5.55 -19.18 11.18
CA GLN A 37 -6.83 -18.53 10.94
C GLN A 37 -6.69 -17.32 10.01
N ARG A 38 -5.61 -16.56 10.15
CA ARG A 38 -5.32 -15.41 9.27
C ARG A 38 -5.02 -15.85 7.86
N GLU A 39 -4.23 -16.92 7.67
CA GLU A 39 -3.97 -17.53 6.38
C GLU A 39 -5.26 -17.99 5.69
N GLU A 40 -6.10 -18.73 6.39
CA GLU A 40 -7.41 -19.17 5.88
C GLU A 40 -8.31 -18.00 5.47
N SER A 41 -8.34 -16.94 6.29
CA SER A 41 -9.11 -15.74 6.02
C SER A 41 -8.62 -15.02 4.75
N ILE A 42 -7.31 -14.88 4.57
CA ILE A 42 -6.70 -14.28 3.36
C ILE A 42 -7.03 -15.11 2.13
N ILE A 43 -6.88 -16.43 2.18
CA ILE A 43 -7.19 -17.34 1.08
C ILE A 43 -8.67 -17.26 0.71
N ALA A 44 -9.54 -17.26 1.71
CA ALA A 44 -10.99 -17.14 1.49
C ALA A 44 -11.35 -15.80 0.84
N HIS A 45 -10.74 -14.71 1.29
CA HIS A 45 -10.92 -13.37 0.70
C HIS A 45 -10.46 -13.36 -0.76
N LEU A 46 -9.24 -13.78 -1.05
CA LEU A 46 -8.70 -13.85 -2.41
C LEU A 46 -9.57 -14.69 -3.35
N ASN A 47 -10.07 -15.82 -2.86
CA ASN A 47 -10.94 -16.69 -3.66
C ASN A 47 -12.29 -16.04 -3.98
N ARG A 48 -12.85 -15.23 -3.07
CA ARG A 48 -14.06 -14.42 -3.36
C ARG A 48 -13.76 -13.31 -4.36
N SER A 49 -12.64 -12.62 -4.23
CA SER A 49 -12.24 -11.56 -5.14
C SER A 49 -11.97 -12.11 -6.56
N LEU A 50 -11.35 -13.29 -6.67
CA LEU A 50 -11.17 -13.99 -7.95
C LEU A 50 -12.51 -14.38 -8.59
N GLU A 51 -13.47 -14.82 -7.80
CA GLU A 51 -14.83 -15.14 -8.29
C GLU A 51 -15.53 -13.88 -8.79
N TYR A 52 -15.41 -12.77 -8.06
CA TYR A 52 -15.96 -11.46 -8.42
C TYR A 52 -15.49 -11.01 -9.81
N ILE A 53 -14.22 -11.20 -10.15
CA ILE A 53 -13.69 -10.88 -11.48
C ILE A 53 -13.89 -12.00 -12.53
N GLY A 54 -14.65 -13.04 -12.21
CA GLY A 54 -14.92 -14.17 -13.12
C GLY A 54 -13.73 -15.09 -13.38
N CYS A 55 -12.69 -15.03 -12.54
CA CYS A 55 -11.54 -15.92 -12.65
C CYS A 55 -11.83 -17.29 -12.03
N ARG A 56 -11.42 -18.36 -12.71
CA ARG A 56 -11.63 -19.75 -12.23
C ARG A 56 -10.58 -20.21 -11.22
N ARG A 57 -9.48 -19.47 -11.09
CA ARG A 57 -8.43 -19.83 -10.16
C ARG A 57 -8.94 -19.85 -8.72
N ARG A 58 -8.42 -20.81 -7.95
CA ARG A 58 -8.63 -20.89 -6.49
C ARG A 58 -7.30 -21.19 -5.82
N PHE A 59 -7.07 -20.56 -4.68
CA PHE A 59 -5.93 -20.78 -3.81
C PHE A 59 -6.28 -21.68 -2.66
N SER A 60 -5.28 -22.41 -2.19
CA SER A 60 -5.29 -23.20 -0.97
C SER A 60 -4.04 -22.86 -0.13
N SER A 61 -3.94 -23.40 1.07
CA SER A 61 -2.73 -23.25 1.91
C SER A 61 -1.47 -23.78 1.23
N ALA A 62 -1.60 -24.78 0.36
CA ALA A 62 -0.48 -25.29 -0.43
C ALA A 62 0.10 -24.27 -1.43
N ASP A 63 -0.65 -23.23 -1.76
CA ASP A 63 -0.23 -22.15 -2.66
C ASP A 63 0.41 -20.97 -1.91
N MET A 64 0.37 -20.95 -0.57
CA MET A 64 0.89 -19.89 0.25
C MET A 64 2.18 -20.30 0.97
N VAL A 65 3.12 -19.36 1.03
CA VAL A 65 4.32 -19.44 1.88
C VAL A 65 4.14 -18.44 3.01
N THR A 66 4.03 -18.95 4.24
CA THR A 66 3.76 -18.15 5.44
C THR A 66 4.97 -18.23 6.35
N LYS A 67 5.98 -17.40 6.07
CA LYS A 67 7.25 -17.36 6.81
C LYS A 67 7.79 -15.94 6.89
N GLU A 68 8.54 -15.66 7.97
CA GLU A 68 9.34 -14.46 8.01
C GLU A 68 10.41 -14.46 6.93
N TRP A 69 10.81 -13.27 6.53
CA TRP A 69 11.74 -13.07 5.42
C TRP A 69 13.10 -13.70 5.66
N ASP A 70 13.59 -13.62 6.89
CA ASP A 70 14.85 -14.20 7.34
C ASP A 70 14.76 -15.71 7.64
N ALA A 71 13.56 -16.26 7.75
CA ALA A 71 13.29 -17.69 7.93
C ALA A 71 13.06 -18.45 6.61
N LEU A 72 13.10 -17.75 5.47
CA LEU A 72 12.98 -18.39 4.15
C LEU A 72 14.25 -19.23 3.87
N THR A 73 14.04 -20.50 3.58
CA THR A 73 15.10 -21.43 3.19
C THR A 73 15.41 -21.35 1.70
N ALA A 74 16.54 -21.91 1.28
CA ALA A 74 16.86 -22.05 -0.16
C ALA A 74 15.79 -22.83 -0.91
N ASP A 75 15.16 -23.83 -0.28
CA ASP A 75 14.05 -24.60 -0.87
C ASP A 75 12.79 -23.73 -1.04
N ASP A 76 12.45 -22.89 -0.05
CA ASP A 76 11.33 -21.94 -0.16
C ASP A 76 11.58 -20.95 -1.31
N MET A 77 12.78 -20.40 -1.38
CA MET A 77 13.16 -19.47 -2.46
C MET A 77 13.08 -20.16 -3.83
N ASN A 78 13.55 -21.39 -3.95
CA ASN A 78 13.44 -22.15 -5.18
C ASN A 78 11.99 -22.41 -5.57
N LYS A 79 11.13 -22.77 -4.62
CA LYS A 79 9.68 -22.94 -4.85
C LYS A 79 9.00 -21.66 -5.32
N LEU A 80 9.37 -20.52 -4.75
CA LEU A 80 8.86 -19.21 -5.17
C LEU A 80 9.34 -18.86 -6.59
N MET A 81 10.63 -18.97 -6.86
CA MET A 81 11.23 -18.65 -8.16
C MET A 81 10.75 -19.56 -9.29
N THR A 82 10.46 -20.83 -9.00
CA THR A 82 9.99 -21.81 -9.99
C THR A 82 8.47 -21.90 -10.06
N SER A 83 7.73 -21.14 -9.25
CA SER A 83 6.26 -21.19 -9.22
C SER A 83 5.60 -20.73 -10.53
N GLY A 84 6.30 -19.88 -11.26
CA GLY A 84 5.93 -19.44 -12.59
C GLY A 84 4.75 -18.46 -12.63
N TYR A 85 4.44 -18.06 -13.84
CA TYR A 85 3.26 -17.27 -14.20
C TYR A 85 2.16 -18.21 -14.65
N ARG A 86 0.92 -17.92 -14.25
CA ARG A 86 -0.27 -18.60 -14.76
C ARG A 86 -1.10 -17.65 -15.61
N SER A 87 -1.43 -18.08 -16.82
CA SER A 87 -2.33 -17.32 -17.67
C SER A 87 -3.77 -17.77 -17.40
N GLU A 88 -4.49 -16.96 -16.65
CA GLU A 88 -5.91 -17.16 -16.36
C GLU A 88 -6.72 -16.03 -16.98
N SER A 89 -7.91 -16.35 -17.49
CA SER A 89 -8.83 -15.35 -17.98
C SER A 89 -9.67 -14.78 -16.85
N TYR A 90 -9.89 -13.47 -16.88
CA TYR A 90 -10.82 -12.77 -16.00
C TYR A 90 -11.47 -11.59 -16.72
N VAL A 91 -12.52 -11.04 -16.15
CA VAL A 91 -13.23 -9.87 -16.69
C VAL A 91 -12.45 -8.62 -16.37
N LYS A 92 -12.08 -7.85 -17.38
CA LYS A 92 -11.45 -6.54 -17.20
C LYS A 92 -12.51 -5.52 -16.83
N MET A 93 -12.55 -5.11 -15.54
CA MET A 93 -13.56 -4.22 -14.98
C MET A 93 -13.14 -2.76 -14.96
N PHE A 94 -11.84 -2.49 -14.77
CA PHE A 94 -11.27 -1.15 -14.65
C PHE A 94 -10.17 -0.92 -15.67
N SER A 95 -10.04 0.33 -16.11
CA SER A 95 -8.94 0.77 -16.97
C SER A 95 -7.66 1.03 -16.16
N GLN A 96 -6.54 1.22 -16.86
CA GLN A 96 -5.31 1.66 -16.20
C GLN A 96 -5.44 3.06 -15.58
N GLU A 97 -6.26 3.92 -16.17
CA GLU A 97 -6.49 5.28 -15.68
C GLU A 97 -7.25 5.27 -14.36
N ASP A 98 -8.28 4.40 -14.25
CA ASP A 98 -9.03 4.22 -12.98
C ASP A 98 -8.12 3.80 -11.83
N ILE A 99 -7.16 2.90 -12.11
CA ILE A 99 -6.20 2.42 -11.09
C ILE A 99 -5.12 3.46 -10.79
N ARG A 100 -4.64 4.22 -11.80
CA ARG A 100 -3.65 5.28 -11.60
C ARG A 100 -4.18 6.43 -10.76
N SER A 101 -5.47 6.73 -10.84
CA SER A 101 -6.11 7.79 -10.04
C SER A 101 -6.09 7.53 -8.53
N MET A 102 -5.67 6.34 -8.10
CA MET A 102 -5.51 5.98 -6.68
C MET A 102 -4.19 6.45 -6.06
N THR A 103 -3.28 6.98 -6.84
CA THR A 103 -1.95 7.38 -6.35
C THR A 103 -1.61 8.77 -6.84
N HIS A 104 -1.35 9.68 -5.92
CA HIS A 104 -0.98 11.06 -6.20
C HIS A 104 0.38 11.39 -5.60
N TYR A 105 1.16 12.19 -6.31
CA TYR A 105 2.51 12.59 -5.93
C TYR A 105 2.53 14.08 -5.60
N PHE A 106 3.17 14.43 -4.50
CA PHE A 106 3.38 15.78 -4.02
C PHE A 106 4.88 15.95 -3.84
N MET A 107 5.51 16.72 -4.72
CA MET A 107 6.95 16.84 -4.78
C MET A 107 7.43 18.17 -4.22
N HIS A 108 8.69 18.22 -3.82
CA HIS A 108 9.31 19.40 -3.23
C HIS A 108 8.58 19.90 -1.98
N ILE A 109 8.19 18.95 -1.11
CA ILE A 109 7.55 19.27 0.17
C ILE A 109 8.61 19.46 1.24
N ARG A 110 8.59 20.64 1.84
CA ARG A 110 9.38 20.98 3.03
C ARG A 110 8.48 21.53 4.12
N ILE A 111 8.14 20.69 5.08
CA ILE A 111 7.32 21.02 6.25
C ILE A 111 8.18 20.82 7.49
N LYS A 112 8.11 21.73 8.45
CA LYS A 112 8.80 21.58 9.74
C LYS A 112 8.47 20.24 10.38
N GLU A 113 9.49 19.52 10.86
CA GLU A 113 9.33 18.18 11.44
C GLU A 113 8.23 18.12 12.51
N ALA A 114 8.18 19.12 13.39
CA ALA A 114 7.17 19.19 14.45
C ALA A 114 5.71 19.30 13.94
N LEU A 115 5.49 19.73 12.70
CA LEU A 115 4.17 19.89 12.10
C LEU A 115 3.75 18.68 11.26
N LEU A 116 4.68 17.80 10.85
CA LEU A 116 4.39 16.62 10.03
C LEU A 116 3.27 15.74 10.60
N PRO A 117 3.25 15.41 11.92
CA PRO A 117 2.18 14.61 12.47
C PRO A 117 0.81 15.27 12.37
N GLN A 118 0.74 16.60 12.54
CA GLN A 118 -0.52 17.35 12.43
C GLN A 118 -1.04 17.34 10.99
N VAL A 119 -0.19 17.64 10.02
CA VAL A 119 -0.55 17.68 8.60
C VAL A 119 -1.03 16.30 8.12
N ILE A 120 -0.27 15.26 8.42
CA ILE A 120 -0.60 13.88 7.99
C ILE A 120 -1.91 13.42 8.62
N LYS A 121 -2.10 13.63 9.92
CA LYS A 121 -3.36 13.30 10.60
C LYS A 121 -4.53 14.12 10.08
N GLY A 122 -4.29 15.38 9.73
CA GLY A 122 -5.30 16.25 9.12
C GLY A 122 -5.81 15.70 7.79
N ILE A 123 -4.92 15.19 6.93
CA ILE A 123 -5.29 14.57 5.66
C ILE A 123 -6.15 13.32 5.87
N PHE A 124 -5.77 12.44 6.82
CA PHE A 124 -6.58 11.25 7.14
C PHE A 124 -7.94 11.58 7.75
N ALA A 125 -8.04 12.67 8.49
CA ALA A 125 -9.26 13.09 9.18
C ALA A 125 -10.22 13.91 8.30
N ASP A 126 -9.75 14.46 7.20
CA ASP A 126 -10.56 15.25 6.29
C ASP A 126 -11.25 14.37 5.25
N GLU A 127 -12.52 14.05 5.46
CA GLU A 127 -13.34 13.25 4.54
C GLU A 127 -13.36 13.79 3.09
N LYS A 128 -13.09 15.09 2.91
CA LYS A 128 -13.01 15.71 1.58
C LYS A 128 -11.76 15.29 0.81
N CYS A 129 -10.73 14.77 1.49
CA CYS A 129 -9.56 14.21 0.84
C CYS A 129 -9.83 12.88 0.14
N GLY A 130 -10.99 12.27 0.35
CA GLY A 130 -11.31 10.91 -0.07
C GLY A 130 -10.89 9.86 0.97
N HIS A 131 -10.94 8.60 0.61
CA HIS A 131 -10.56 7.51 1.50
C HIS A 131 -9.06 7.22 1.37
N ILE A 132 -8.26 7.80 2.25
CA ILE A 132 -6.80 7.65 2.23
C ILE A 132 -6.39 6.35 2.94
N TYR A 133 -5.71 5.47 2.24
CA TYR A 133 -5.16 4.22 2.78
C TYR A 133 -3.78 4.43 3.38
N ARG A 134 -2.93 5.18 2.69
CA ARG A 134 -1.53 5.31 3.05
C ARG A 134 -0.94 6.62 2.56
N ILE A 135 -0.08 7.20 3.41
CA ILE A 135 0.81 8.29 3.00
C ILE A 135 2.24 7.81 3.23
N LYS A 136 3.05 7.82 2.16
CA LYS A 136 4.49 7.61 2.23
C LYS A 136 5.20 8.89 1.83
N GLY A 137 6.36 9.15 2.37
CA GLY A 137 7.12 10.30 1.91
C GLY A 137 8.53 10.36 2.45
N PHE A 138 9.26 11.27 1.85
CA PHE A 138 10.57 11.67 2.31
C PHE A 138 10.64 13.19 2.28
N THR A 139 11.22 13.78 3.30
CA THR A 139 11.45 15.22 3.40
C THR A 139 12.72 15.46 4.21
N GLN A 140 13.16 16.70 4.25
CA GLN A 140 14.28 17.08 5.11
C GLN A 140 13.77 17.55 6.47
N ASP A 141 14.53 17.24 7.52
CA ASP A 141 14.36 17.83 8.85
C ASP A 141 14.83 19.30 8.86
N ASP A 142 14.68 19.96 10.01
CA ASP A 142 15.06 21.37 10.16
C ASP A 142 16.61 21.60 10.09
N LYS A 143 17.41 20.52 10.10
CA LYS A 143 18.89 20.54 10.04
C LYS A 143 19.43 20.05 8.69
N GLY A 144 18.56 19.67 7.76
CA GLY A 144 18.92 19.13 6.45
C GLY A 144 19.16 17.61 6.41
N GLY A 145 18.91 16.90 7.51
CA GLY A 145 18.87 15.44 7.52
C GLY A 145 17.62 14.92 6.83
N TRP A 146 17.65 13.67 6.38
CA TRP A 146 16.51 13.08 5.70
C TRP A 146 15.60 12.31 6.64
N LEU A 147 14.31 12.46 6.46
CA LEU A 147 13.24 11.75 7.17
C LEU A 147 12.42 10.93 6.20
N LYS A 148 12.16 9.69 6.57
CA LYS A 148 11.18 8.82 5.93
C LYS A 148 9.88 8.85 6.72
N ILE A 149 8.78 9.04 6.02
CA ILE A 149 7.43 9.03 6.56
C ILE A 149 6.69 7.82 6.03
N ASN A 150 6.00 7.11 6.90
CA ASN A 150 5.09 6.04 6.54
C ASN A 150 3.89 6.08 7.47
N ALA A 151 2.72 6.40 6.93
CA ALA A 151 1.50 6.59 7.69
C ALA A 151 0.34 5.77 7.16
N LEU A 152 -0.41 5.21 8.07
CA LEU A 152 -1.74 4.64 7.94
C LEU A 152 -2.69 5.46 8.82
N SER A 153 -3.99 5.24 8.74
CA SER A 153 -4.98 5.98 9.54
C SER A 153 -4.73 5.90 11.04
N ASP A 154 -4.24 4.75 11.52
CA ASP A 154 -3.99 4.42 12.93
C ASP A 154 -2.51 4.49 13.33
N LYS A 155 -1.59 4.62 12.37
CA LYS A 155 -0.15 4.54 12.63
C LYS A 155 0.63 5.57 11.83
N LEU A 156 1.51 6.30 12.50
CA LEU A 156 2.48 7.20 11.89
C LEU A 156 3.88 6.83 12.35
N GLU A 157 4.77 6.59 11.39
CA GLU A 157 6.19 6.35 11.58
C GLU A 157 6.98 7.45 10.87
N ILE A 158 7.83 8.15 11.61
CA ILE A 158 8.80 9.11 11.09
C ILE A 158 10.17 8.66 11.58
N ALA A 159 11.08 8.41 10.66
CA ALA A 159 12.40 7.88 10.99
C ALA A 159 13.49 8.54 10.14
N PRO A 160 14.69 8.78 10.68
CA PRO A 160 15.82 9.26 9.92
C PRO A 160 16.28 8.21 8.89
N ILE A 161 16.81 8.67 7.76
CA ILE A 161 17.44 7.87 6.72
C ILE A 161 18.67 8.60 6.18
N ASP A 162 19.54 7.89 5.48
CA ASP A 162 20.82 8.46 5.00
C ASP A 162 20.65 9.39 3.81
N ASP A 163 19.69 9.11 2.93
CA ASP A 163 19.42 9.89 1.72
C ASP A 163 17.95 9.75 1.31
N GLY A 164 17.44 10.72 0.52
CA GLY A 164 16.07 10.74 0.08
C GLY A 164 15.77 11.76 -1.01
N GLN A 165 14.51 11.86 -1.36
CA GLN A 165 13.96 12.84 -2.30
C GLN A 165 12.72 13.46 -1.67
N THR A 166 12.57 14.79 -1.77
CA THR A 166 11.39 15.48 -1.23
C THR A 166 10.12 15.12 -2.01
N VAL A 167 9.42 14.08 -1.56
CA VAL A 167 8.19 13.60 -2.17
C VAL A 167 7.27 12.98 -1.13
N PHE A 168 5.97 13.25 -1.25
CA PHE A 168 4.94 12.49 -0.58
C PHE A 168 4.07 11.79 -1.61
N ILE A 169 3.70 10.55 -1.31
CA ILE A 169 2.85 9.71 -2.13
C ILE A 169 1.61 9.41 -1.30
N VAL A 170 0.46 9.88 -1.77
CA VAL A 170 -0.84 9.63 -1.15
C VAL A 170 -1.56 8.57 -1.96
N ILE A 171 -1.99 7.51 -1.28
CA ILE A 171 -2.65 6.35 -1.88
C ILE A 171 -4.02 6.20 -1.23
N GLY A 172 -5.07 6.11 -2.03
CA GLY A 172 -6.43 5.99 -1.53
C GLY A 172 -7.45 5.87 -2.65
N ASP A 173 -8.72 5.76 -2.28
CA ASP A 173 -9.85 5.78 -3.21
C ASP A 173 -10.50 7.15 -3.28
N ASN A 174 -10.90 7.55 -4.49
CA ASN A 174 -11.55 8.84 -4.74
C ASN A 174 -10.76 10.01 -4.10
N VAL A 175 -9.44 9.95 -4.19
CA VAL A 175 -8.56 10.97 -3.61
C VAL A 175 -8.81 12.30 -4.30
N ASP A 176 -9.29 13.30 -3.57
CA ASP A 176 -9.31 14.67 -4.05
C ASP A 176 -7.93 15.30 -3.86
N ARG A 177 -7.13 15.24 -4.94
CA ARG A 177 -5.78 15.80 -4.97
C ARG A 177 -5.76 17.27 -4.55
N ALA A 178 -6.73 18.06 -5.00
CA ALA A 178 -6.77 19.49 -4.70
C ALA A 178 -7.06 19.77 -3.21
N GLN A 179 -7.79 18.89 -2.55
CA GLN A 179 -8.04 18.99 -1.12
C GLN A 179 -6.80 18.57 -0.31
N VAL A 180 -6.16 17.46 -0.69
CA VAL A 180 -4.88 17.04 -0.08
C VAL A 180 -3.80 18.13 -0.27
N ASP A 181 -3.74 18.74 -1.46
CA ASP A 181 -2.84 19.83 -1.80
C ASP A 181 -2.93 21.02 -0.83
N LYS A 182 -4.13 21.37 -0.40
CA LYS A 182 -4.34 22.46 0.60
C LYS A 182 -3.66 22.15 1.94
N HIS A 183 -3.76 20.90 2.40
CA HIS A 183 -3.11 20.49 3.65
C HIS A 183 -1.59 20.60 3.56
N PHE A 184 -1.00 20.28 2.41
CA PHE A 184 0.44 20.41 2.23
C PHE A 184 0.84 21.87 2.04
N THR A 185 0.17 22.63 1.17
CA THR A 185 0.53 24.02 0.84
C THR A 185 0.40 24.96 2.01
N GLU A 186 -0.50 24.71 2.96
CA GLU A 186 -0.65 25.50 4.19
C GLU A 186 0.65 25.57 5.01
N TYR A 187 1.44 24.50 5.00
CA TYR A 187 2.63 24.37 5.85
C TYR A 187 3.94 24.22 5.04
N ASN A 188 3.85 24.07 3.73
CA ASN A 188 5.02 23.91 2.87
C ASN A 188 5.78 25.22 2.72
N THR A 189 7.11 25.14 2.80
CA THR A 189 8.01 26.29 2.64
C THR A 189 8.88 26.21 1.37
N ASP A 190 8.78 25.12 0.61
CA ASP A 190 9.53 24.97 -0.63
C ASP A 190 8.79 25.65 -1.79
N PRO A 191 9.39 26.62 -2.49
CA PRO A 191 8.75 27.32 -3.60
C PRO A 191 8.63 26.48 -4.89
N GLU A 192 9.35 25.36 -4.98
CA GLU A 192 9.31 24.45 -6.13
C GLU A 192 8.22 23.38 -6.00
N TYR A 193 7.38 23.47 -4.98
CA TYR A 193 6.30 22.52 -4.73
C TYR A 193 5.42 22.31 -5.96
N VAL A 194 5.11 21.05 -6.23
CA VAL A 194 4.19 20.63 -7.30
C VAL A 194 3.42 19.38 -6.91
N SER A 195 2.14 19.32 -7.25
CA SER A 195 1.28 18.13 -7.12
C SER A 195 0.94 17.55 -8.50
N ILE A 196 1.08 16.22 -8.64
CA ILE A 196 0.90 15.50 -9.89
C ILE A 196 -0.13 14.37 -9.69
#